data_23d63a5dd0be5196de4cc64b42998a3d
#
_entry.id   23d63a5dd0be5196de4cc64b42998a3d
#
_cell.length_a   1.000
_cell.length_b   1.000
_cell.length_c   1.000
_cell.angle_alpha   90.00
_cell.angle_beta   90.00
_cell.angle_gamma   90.00
#
_symmetry.space_group_name_H-M   'P 1'
#
loop_
_entity.id
_entity.type
_entity.pdbx_description
1 polymer ?
#
loop_
_entity_poly.entity_id
_entity_poly.type
_entity_poly.pdbx_seq_one_letter_code
_entity_poly.pdbx_strand_id
1 'polypeptide(L)'
;MFDRILKYILILSNDTLSILEIIIRLDCDLIKYEIIDKSDGWIIIESEDPKIENAFTKLGGIFKVSKSNTKSIKDLDELNPEILLSELLGNQLNNRKLIWGLSIYSNKEHDLNEINKTITESFKKALVALGADRNKLIRSTFARFEGVSALEIPSREVTNRLLPPSGAELIVINSKNRIHIAQTFRCIDHLDFRNKDFLRPHQNSEVSMPPRLARILVNLSGITKSEVLLDPFCGAGTILLEAIDLRYNIIGIDIEPEQISKANSNIRWFSKYRKITLSKSEPKIFVGDSRKLESYFKEDSIDRIVTEPILLPLLKKLPSNENASKMLKKSASTYFDALRSMVKVLKPKGRIIMVAPEIKTLDGQLMRFPLESRITQLGLKEYKPNLAQNIQYPIIVGTEIKRALRNIYVLEKN
;
A
#
# COMPACT_ATOMS: atom_id res chain seq x y z
N MET A 1 -21.94 17.14 20.22
CA MET A 1 -21.95 16.32 18.99
C MET A 1 -21.43 14.98 19.45
N PHE A 2 -22.27 13.96 19.57
CA PHE A 2 -21.79 12.64 19.99
C PHE A 2 -20.88 12.13 18.87
N ASP A 3 -19.61 11.92 19.16
CA ASP A 3 -18.65 11.34 18.24
C ASP A 3 -19.13 9.93 17.88
N ARG A 4 -19.60 9.79 16.65
CA ARG A 4 -20.20 8.54 16.17
C ARG A 4 -19.07 7.66 15.67
N ILE A 5 -18.87 6.51 16.30
CA ILE A 5 -17.92 5.49 15.81
C ILE A 5 -18.31 5.12 14.39
N LEU A 6 -17.37 5.29 13.46
CA LEU A 6 -17.53 4.86 12.07
C LEU A 6 -16.70 3.62 11.82
N LYS A 7 -17.29 2.72 11.06
CA LYS A 7 -16.64 1.52 10.55
C LYS A 7 -16.09 1.77 9.15
N TYR A 8 -14.85 1.42 8.93
CA TYR A 8 -14.16 1.51 7.64
C TYR A 8 -13.77 0.12 7.16
N ILE A 9 -14.09 -0.18 5.91
CA ILE A 9 -13.67 -1.40 5.23
C ILE A 9 -12.68 -1.02 4.15
N LEU A 10 -11.46 -1.56 4.23
CA LEU A 10 -10.40 -1.34 3.26
C LEU A 10 -10.14 -2.64 2.50
N ILE A 11 -10.21 -2.57 1.18
CA ILE A 11 -9.86 -3.68 0.29
C ILE A 11 -8.38 -3.57 -0.05
N LEU A 12 -7.63 -4.63 0.20
CA LEU A 12 -6.17 -4.68 0.19
C LEU A 12 -5.63 -5.08 -1.18
N SER A 13 -4.45 -4.58 -1.52
CA SER A 13 -3.71 -4.96 -2.74
C SER A 13 -2.67 -6.07 -2.48
N ASN A 14 -2.23 -6.18 -1.24
CA ASN A 14 -1.33 -7.22 -0.72
C ASN A 14 -1.58 -7.31 0.78
N ASP A 15 -1.92 -8.49 1.27
CA ASP A 15 -2.46 -8.63 2.62
C ASP A 15 -1.50 -8.19 3.71
N THR A 16 -0.36 -8.85 3.82
CA THR A 16 0.62 -8.56 4.88
C THR A 16 1.18 -7.14 4.76
N LEU A 17 1.60 -6.76 3.55
CA LEU A 17 2.25 -5.48 3.33
C LEU A 17 1.28 -4.31 3.49
N SER A 18 0.03 -4.46 3.02
CA SER A 18 -1.00 -3.44 3.13
C SER A 18 -1.47 -3.25 4.57
N ILE A 19 -1.66 -4.34 5.31
CA ILE A 19 -2.04 -4.28 6.73
C ILE A 19 -0.93 -3.57 7.53
N LEU A 20 0.33 -3.92 7.27
CA LEU A 20 1.46 -3.29 7.94
C LEU A 20 1.55 -1.78 7.61
N GLU A 21 1.35 -1.41 6.35
CA GLU A 21 1.31 -0.01 5.91
C GLU A 21 0.21 0.77 6.65
N ILE A 22 -1.01 0.20 6.74
CA ILE A 22 -2.15 0.82 7.41
C ILE A 22 -1.83 1.06 8.89
N ILE A 23 -1.41 0.02 9.61
CA ILE A 23 -1.09 0.09 11.04
C ILE A 23 -0.01 1.15 11.29
N ILE A 24 1.11 1.08 10.59
CA ILE A 24 2.21 2.03 10.78
C ILE A 24 1.76 3.45 10.47
N ARG A 25 0.96 3.66 9.43
CA ARG A 25 0.52 5.01 9.07
C ARG A 25 -0.46 5.60 10.08
N LEU A 26 -1.43 4.81 10.56
CA LEU A 26 -2.37 5.25 11.57
C LEU A 26 -1.67 5.55 12.91
N ASP A 27 -0.74 4.69 13.34
CA ASP A 27 0.04 4.88 14.56
C ASP A 27 0.90 6.15 14.47
N CYS A 28 1.57 6.39 13.32
CA CYS A 28 2.41 7.58 13.14
C CYS A 28 1.61 8.88 13.02
N ASP A 29 0.40 8.82 12.49
CA ASP A 29 -0.51 9.97 12.45
C ASP A 29 -1.25 10.17 13.79
N LEU A 30 -0.97 9.35 14.82
CA LEU A 30 -1.58 9.36 16.15
C LEU A 30 -3.11 9.24 16.11
N ILE A 31 -3.61 8.41 15.20
CA ILE A 31 -5.05 8.16 15.02
C ILE A 31 -5.47 7.04 15.97
N LYS A 32 -6.57 7.25 16.70
CA LYS A 32 -7.17 6.20 17.53
C LYS A 32 -8.06 5.32 16.67
N TYR A 33 -7.84 4.02 16.72
CA TYR A 33 -8.61 3.04 15.95
C TYR A 33 -8.62 1.66 16.62
N GLU A 34 -9.58 0.82 16.22
CA GLU A 34 -9.66 -0.58 16.60
C GLU A 34 -9.80 -1.43 15.33
N ILE A 35 -9.08 -2.55 15.25
CA ILE A 35 -9.23 -3.54 14.19
C ILE A 35 -10.31 -4.52 14.61
N ILE A 36 -11.45 -4.51 13.91
CA ILE A 36 -12.62 -5.34 14.20
C ILE A 36 -12.52 -6.71 13.54
N ASP A 37 -12.06 -6.74 12.30
CA ASP A 37 -11.86 -7.97 11.52
C ASP A 37 -10.78 -7.76 10.47
N LYS A 38 -10.09 -8.83 10.11
CA LYS A 38 -9.12 -8.85 9.01
C LYS A 38 -9.02 -10.23 8.41
N SER A 39 -8.79 -10.26 7.11
CA SER A 39 -8.55 -11.48 6.34
C SER A 39 -7.68 -11.15 5.14
N ASP A 40 -7.34 -12.17 4.36
CA ASP A 40 -6.76 -11.94 3.05
C ASP A 40 -7.73 -11.10 2.22
N GLY A 41 -7.28 -9.99 1.68
CA GLY A 41 -8.05 -9.07 0.84
C GLY A 41 -8.79 -7.95 1.56
N TRP A 42 -9.00 -7.95 2.88
CA TRP A 42 -9.62 -6.83 3.58
C TRP A 42 -9.15 -6.64 5.02
N ILE A 43 -9.37 -5.43 5.53
CA ILE A 43 -9.31 -5.08 6.95
C ILE A 43 -10.49 -4.18 7.30
N ILE A 44 -11.09 -4.40 8.48
CA ILE A 44 -12.20 -3.61 9.02
C ILE A 44 -11.71 -2.89 10.25
N ILE A 45 -11.86 -1.57 10.26
CA ILE A 45 -11.38 -0.68 11.31
C ILE A 45 -12.54 0.17 11.82
N GLU A 46 -12.63 0.34 13.11
CA GLU A 46 -13.51 1.34 13.75
C GLU A 46 -12.69 2.50 14.29
N SER A 47 -13.20 3.72 14.09
CA SER A 47 -12.58 4.95 14.61
C SER A 47 -13.59 6.09 14.73
N GLU A 48 -13.35 6.95 15.71
CA GLU A 48 -14.03 8.25 15.89
C GLU A 48 -13.15 9.40 15.42
N ASP A 49 -11.88 9.14 15.07
CA ASP A 49 -10.93 10.19 14.70
C ASP A 49 -11.21 10.70 13.28
N PRO A 50 -11.57 11.99 13.12
CA PRO A 50 -11.88 12.56 11.81
C PRO A 50 -10.68 12.59 10.85
N LYS A 51 -9.44 12.43 11.35
CA LYS A 51 -8.23 12.43 10.55
C LYS A 51 -8.02 11.11 9.79
N ILE A 52 -8.73 10.04 10.16
CA ILE A 52 -8.52 8.71 9.60
C ILE A 52 -8.75 8.67 8.08
N GLU A 53 -9.77 9.35 7.58
CA GLU A 53 -10.06 9.40 6.15
C GLU A 53 -8.92 10.07 5.35
N ASN A 54 -8.27 11.08 5.95
CA ASN A 54 -7.09 11.71 5.34
C ASN A 54 -5.87 10.77 5.35
N ALA A 55 -5.68 9.97 6.40
CA ALA A 55 -4.61 8.97 6.43
C ALA A 55 -4.78 7.94 5.31
N PHE A 56 -5.99 7.49 5.04
CA PHE A 56 -6.27 6.56 3.95
C PHE A 56 -5.91 7.12 2.56
N THR A 57 -5.90 8.44 2.37
CA THR A 57 -5.49 9.05 1.09
C THR A 57 -4.00 8.88 0.78
N LYS A 58 -3.19 8.61 1.79
CA LYS A 58 -1.74 8.47 1.68
C LYS A 58 -1.30 7.05 1.34
N LEU A 59 -2.19 6.06 1.53
CA LEU A 59 -1.86 4.64 1.38
C LEU A 59 -1.66 4.23 -0.08
N GLY A 60 -0.72 3.31 -0.30
CA GLY A 60 -0.47 2.65 -1.59
C GLY A 60 -1.08 1.26 -1.67
N GLY A 61 -1.17 0.57 -0.54
CA GLY A 61 -1.53 -0.84 -0.43
C GLY A 61 -3.02 -1.17 -0.45
N ILE A 62 -3.90 -0.22 -0.76
CA ILE A 62 -5.35 -0.45 -0.78
C ILE A 62 -5.95 -0.14 -2.16
N PHE A 63 -7.09 -0.77 -2.45
CA PHE A 63 -7.86 -0.52 -3.67
C PHE A 63 -9.05 0.37 -3.41
N LYS A 64 -9.81 0.11 -2.35
CA LYS A 64 -11.06 0.80 -2.02
C LYS A 64 -11.13 1.09 -0.53
N VAL A 65 -11.80 2.18 -0.20
CA VAL A 65 -12.18 2.53 1.17
C VAL A 65 -13.67 2.74 1.22
N SER A 66 -14.34 1.99 2.08
CA SER A 66 -15.78 2.10 2.31
C SER A 66 -16.04 2.45 3.75
N LYS A 67 -17.16 3.12 4.01
CA LYS A 67 -17.57 3.48 5.37
C LYS A 67 -19.00 3.08 5.65
N SER A 68 -19.26 2.78 6.92
CA SER A 68 -20.57 2.40 7.43
C SER A 68 -20.76 2.93 8.84
N ASN A 69 -21.98 3.32 9.12
CA ASN A 69 -22.47 3.59 10.46
C ASN A 69 -23.43 2.49 10.96
N THR A 70 -23.56 1.41 10.17
CA THR A 70 -24.48 0.32 10.47
C THR A 70 -23.80 -0.78 11.29
N LYS A 71 -24.60 -1.52 12.04
CA LYS A 71 -24.13 -2.70 12.76
C LYS A 71 -23.88 -3.86 11.78
N SER A 72 -22.93 -4.73 12.10
CA SER A 72 -22.77 -6.01 11.43
C SER A 72 -23.91 -6.97 11.82
N ILE A 73 -24.31 -7.83 10.90
CA ILE A 73 -25.33 -8.86 11.12
C ILE A 73 -24.68 -10.25 11.16
N LYS A 74 -25.36 -11.23 11.76
CA LYS A 74 -24.83 -12.61 11.83
C LYS A 74 -25.08 -13.37 10.54
N ASP A 75 -26.26 -13.17 9.98
CA ASP A 75 -26.68 -13.79 8.72
C ASP A 75 -27.59 -12.83 7.91
N LEU A 76 -27.98 -13.23 6.73
CA LEU A 76 -28.81 -12.43 5.83
C LEU A 76 -30.28 -12.29 6.31
N ASP A 77 -30.74 -13.16 7.19
CA ASP A 77 -32.11 -13.10 7.72
C ASP A 77 -32.30 -11.90 8.69
N GLU A 78 -31.19 -11.43 9.29
CA GLU A 78 -31.20 -10.20 10.10
C GLU A 78 -31.17 -8.91 9.23
N LEU A 79 -31.03 -9.02 7.91
CA LEU A 79 -30.91 -7.86 7.02
C LEU A 79 -32.26 -7.14 6.87
N ASN A 80 -32.28 -5.87 7.28
CA ASN A 80 -33.35 -4.94 6.90
C ASN A 80 -32.82 -4.00 5.81
N PRO A 81 -33.12 -4.26 4.53
CA PRO A 81 -32.54 -3.50 3.42
C PRO A 81 -32.93 -2.03 3.40
N GLU A 82 -34.15 -1.68 3.81
CA GLU A 82 -34.62 -0.30 3.79
C GLU A 82 -33.91 0.56 4.84
N ILE A 83 -33.78 0.07 6.07
CA ILE A 83 -33.03 0.76 7.12
C ILE A 83 -31.57 0.89 6.72
N LEU A 84 -30.95 -0.20 6.28
CA LEU A 84 -29.55 -0.23 5.87
C LEU A 84 -29.25 0.77 4.75
N LEU A 85 -30.04 0.75 3.67
CA LEU A 85 -29.85 1.64 2.53
C LEU A 85 -30.12 3.11 2.90
N SER A 86 -31.11 3.37 3.75
CA SER A 86 -31.36 4.72 4.27
C SER A 86 -30.16 5.28 5.04
N GLU A 87 -29.53 4.44 5.87
CA GLU A 87 -28.36 4.85 6.66
C GLU A 87 -27.11 5.03 5.79
N LEU A 88 -26.89 4.16 4.81
CA LEU A 88 -25.70 4.21 3.96
C LEU A 88 -25.78 5.28 2.87
N LEU A 89 -26.93 5.42 2.23
CA LEU A 89 -27.09 6.28 1.05
C LEU A 89 -27.60 7.67 1.39
N GLY A 90 -28.36 7.82 2.48
CA GLY A 90 -28.86 9.12 2.95
C GLY A 90 -29.48 9.97 1.83
N ASN A 91 -28.98 11.18 1.64
CA ASN A 91 -29.48 12.12 0.64
C ASN A 91 -29.35 11.65 -0.81
N GLN A 92 -28.58 10.60 -1.12
CA GLN A 92 -28.50 10.05 -2.48
C GLN A 92 -29.82 9.40 -2.93
N LEU A 93 -30.66 8.96 -1.99
CA LEU A 93 -31.98 8.40 -2.26
C LEU A 93 -32.97 9.45 -2.80
N ASN A 94 -32.71 10.74 -2.60
CA ASN A 94 -33.53 11.82 -3.17
C ASN A 94 -33.41 11.89 -4.70
N ASN A 95 -32.39 11.25 -5.26
CA ASN A 95 -32.20 11.15 -6.70
C ASN A 95 -32.98 9.95 -7.24
N ARG A 96 -34.07 10.19 -8.01
CA ARG A 96 -34.80 9.12 -8.69
C ARG A 96 -33.92 8.21 -9.55
N LYS A 97 -32.80 8.74 -10.09
CA LYS A 97 -31.81 8.01 -10.87
C LYS A 97 -30.59 7.69 -10.04
N LEU A 98 -30.58 6.54 -9.40
CA LEU A 98 -29.39 6.01 -8.71
C LEU A 98 -28.67 4.97 -9.58
N ILE A 99 -27.38 5.16 -9.85
CA ILE A 99 -26.53 4.10 -10.38
C ILE A 99 -25.86 3.43 -9.19
N TRP A 100 -26.02 2.14 -9.07
CA TRP A 100 -25.44 1.41 -7.94
C TRP A 100 -24.84 0.07 -8.36
N GLY A 101 -24.05 -0.51 -7.48
CA GLY A 101 -23.45 -1.81 -7.68
C GLY A 101 -23.09 -2.47 -6.37
N LEU A 102 -22.88 -3.78 -6.43
CA LEU A 102 -22.57 -4.60 -5.28
C LEU A 102 -21.26 -5.35 -5.51
N SER A 103 -20.31 -5.20 -4.58
CA SER A 103 -19.11 -6.04 -4.50
C SER A 103 -19.16 -6.86 -3.24
N ILE A 104 -18.88 -8.18 -3.36
CA ILE A 104 -18.96 -9.15 -2.25
C ILE A 104 -17.61 -9.81 -2.12
N TYR A 105 -17.07 -9.84 -0.91
CA TYR A 105 -15.85 -10.56 -0.55
C TYR A 105 -16.15 -11.56 0.55
N SER A 106 -15.70 -12.80 0.40
CA SER A 106 -15.98 -13.87 1.35
C SER A 106 -14.77 -14.76 1.57
N ASN A 107 -14.50 -15.08 2.83
CA ASN A 107 -13.56 -16.12 3.24
C ASN A 107 -14.27 -17.40 3.70
N LYS A 108 -15.57 -17.53 3.38
CA LYS A 108 -16.36 -18.74 3.56
C LYS A 108 -16.49 -19.48 2.23
N GLU A 109 -16.57 -20.80 2.29
CA GLU A 109 -16.97 -21.64 1.16
C GLU A 109 -18.49 -21.55 0.97
N HIS A 110 -18.95 -20.51 0.28
CA HIS A 110 -20.35 -20.32 -0.09
C HIS A 110 -20.48 -19.94 -1.56
N ASP A 111 -21.62 -20.22 -2.14
CA ASP A 111 -21.94 -19.75 -3.48
C ASP A 111 -22.16 -18.23 -3.45
N LEU A 112 -21.14 -17.47 -3.84
CA LEU A 112 -21.21 -16.03 -3.97
C LEU A 112 -22.33 -15.55 -4.89
N ASN A 113 -22.72 -16.35 -5.88
CA ASN A 113 -23.78 -15.99 -6.81
C ASN A 113 -25.15 -16.02 -6.12
N GLU A 114 -25.37 -16.97 -5.21
CA GLU A 114 -26.59 -17.04 -4.41
C GLU A 114 -26.69 -15.83 -3.47
N ILE A 115 -25.62 -15.53 -2.72
CA ILE A 115 -25.54 -14.34 -1.85
C ILE A 115 -25.80 -13.06 -2.66
N ASN A 116 -25.11 -12.93 -3.80
CA ASN A 116 -25.26 -11.77 -4.68
C ASN A 116 -26.70 -11.62 -5.20
N LYS A 117 -27.33 -12.71 -5.61
CA LYS A 117 -28.72 -12.71 -6.09
C LYS A 117 -29.66 -12.26 -4.98
N THR A 118 -29.58 -12.87 -3.81
CA THR A 118 -30.43 -12.57 -2.65
C THR A 118 -30.34 -11.11 -2.23
N ILE A 119 -29.12 -10.60 -2.05
CA ILE A 119 -28.89 -9.19 -1.64
C ILE A 119 -29.33 -8.23 -2.75
N THR A 120 -29.01 -8.54 -4.01
CA THR A 120 -29.38 -7.67 -5.14
C THR A 120 -30.89 -7.53 -5.28
N GLU A 121 -31.64 -8.62 -5.14
CA GLU A 121 -33.12 -8.59 -5.23
C GLU A 121 -33.74 -7.82 -4.07
N SER A 122 -33.25 -8.03 -2.84
CA SER A 122 -33.68 -7.31 -1.65
C SER A 122 -33.40 -5.81 -1.78
N PHE A 123 -32.21 -5.45 -2.22
CA PHE A 123 -31.82 -4.03 -2.37
C PHE A 123 -32.59 -3.33 -3.49
N LYS A 124 -32.85 -3.98 -4.60
CA LYS A 124 -33.72 -3.41 -5.67
C LYS A 124 -35.10 -3.06 -5.16
N LYS A 125 -35.74 -3.97 -4.41
CA LYS A 125 -37.06 -3.71 -3.82
C LYS A 125 -37.02 -2.55 -2.86
N ALA A 126 -36.05 -2.53 -1.95
CA ALA A 126 -35.88 -1.46 -0.97
C ALA A 126 -35.57 -0.09 -1.62
N LEU A 127 -34.72 -0.05 -2.65
CA LEU A 127 -34.44 1.20 -3.38
C LEU A 127 -35.70 1.79 -4.03
N VAL A 128 -36.58 0.95 -4.58
CA VAL A 128 -37.86 1.42 -5.13
C VAL A 128 -38.75 1.97 -4.01
N ALA A 129 -38.86 1.26 -2.89
CA ALA A 129 -39.63 1.71 -1.72
C ALA A 129 -39.11 3.05 -1.14
N LEU A 130 -37.80 3.27 -1.20
CA LEU A 130 -37.13 4.50 -0.76
C LEU A 130 -37.13 5.64 -1.81
N GLY A 131 -37.82 5.48 -2.93
CA GLY A 131 -37.98 6.51 -3.95
C GLY A 131 -36.97 6.52 -5.10
N ALA A 132 -35.98 5.64 -5.09
CA ALA A 132 -35.02 5.46 -6.18
C ALA A 132 -35.59 4.53 -7.26
N ASP A 133 -36.75 4.88 -7.83
CA ASP A 133 -37.52 4.07 -8.77
C ASP A 133 -36.84 3.86 -10.14
N ARG A 134 -35.91 4.75 -10.52
CA ARG A 134 -35.13 4.64 -11.78
C ARG A 134 -33.69 4.22 -11.49
N ASN A 135 -33.50 3.20 -10.65
CA ASN A 135 -32.15 2.74 -10.34
C ASN A 135 -31.57 1.86 -11.45
N LYS A 136 -30.24 1.90 -11.60
CA LYS A 136 -29.48 1.09 -12.56
C LYS A 136 -28.38 0.33 -11.85
N LEU A 137 -28.44 -0.99 -11.92
CA LEU A 137 -27.41 -1.87 -11.38
C LEU A 137 -26.21 -2.01 -12.33
N ILE A 138 -25.01 -1.85 -11.81
CA ILE A 138 -23.76 -2.27 -12.45
C ILE A 138 -23.38 -3.65 -11.91
N ARG A 139 -23.17 -4.59 -12.82
CA ARG A 139 -22.85 -5.98 -12.45
C ARG A 139 -21.39 -6.12 -12.03
N SER A 140 -21.16 -6.87 -10.97
CA SER A 140 -19.85 -7.33 -10.55
C SER A 140 -19.35 -8.49 -11.43
N THR A 141 -18.04 -8.69 -11.43
CA THR A 141 -17.36 -9.80 -12.08
C THR A 141 -16.61 -10.64 -11.05
N PHE A 142 -16.43 -11.92 -11.37
CA PHE A 142 -15.72 -12.82 -10.47
C PHE A 142 -14.23 -12.44 -10.42
N ALA A 143 -13.69 -12.32 -9.22
CA ALA A 143 -12.28 -12.11 -8.94
C ALA A 143 -11.82 -13.10 -7.86
N ARG A 144 -10.55 -13.51 -7.92
CA ARG A 144 -9.92 -14.35 -6.90
C ARG A 144 -8.76 -13.62 -6.29
N PHE A 145 -8.73 -13.62 -4.97
CA PHE A 145 -7.58 -13.25 -4.15
C PHE A 145 -7.12 -14.50 -3.40
N GLU A 146 -5.90 -14.53 -2.93
CA GLU A 146 -5.43 -15.64 -2.09
C GLU A 146 -6.32 -15.74 -0.84
N GLY A 147 -6.93 -16.91 -0.60
CA GLY A 147 -7.84 -17.14 0.54
C GLY A 147 -9.22 -16.47 0.50
N VAL A 148 -9.52 -15.67 -0.54
CA VAL A 148 -10.77 -14.92 -0.65
C VAL A 148 -11.40 -15.09 -2.03
N SER A 149 -12.69 -15.43 -2.06
CA SER A 149 -13.50 -15.36 -3.27
C SER A 149 -14.26 -14.03 -3.31
N ALA A 150 -14.35 -13.42 -4.47
CA ALA A 150 -15.03 -12.14 -4.63
C ALA A 150 -15.86 -12.06 -5.91
N LEU A 151 -16.99 -11.35 -5.80
CA LEU A 151 -17.68 -10.72 -6.92
C LEU A 151 -17.42 -9.23 -6.82
N GLU A 152 -16.63 -8.68 -7.71
CA GLU A 152 -16.08 -7.32 -7.60
C GLU A 152 -16.44 -6.44 -8.78
N ILE A 153 -16.71 -5.17 -8.52
CA ILE A 153 -16.74 -4.12 -9.55
C ILE A 153 -15.34 -3.47 -9.57
N PRO A 154 -14.66 -3.46 -10.73
CA PRO A 154 -13.33 -2.89 -10.82
C PRO A 154 -13.27 -1.43 -10.32
N SER A 155 -12.23 -1.08 -9.59
CA SER A 155 -12.06 0.26 -8.99
C SER A 155 -12.21 1.41 -9.99
N ARG A 156 -11.81 1.19 -11.27
CA ARG A 156 -12.01 2.18 -12.34
C ARG A 156 -13.50 2.46 -12.60
N GLU A 157 -14.33 1.42 -12.64
CA GLU A 157 -15.77 1.56 -12.85
C GLU A 157 -16.42 2.23 -11.64
N VAL A 158 -15.98 1.86 -10.43
CA VAL A 158 -16.43 2.49 -9.18
C VAL A 158 -16.09 3.98 -9.19
N THR A 159 -14.85 4.35 -9.50
CA THR A 159 -14.40 5.75 -9.55
C THR A 159 -15.23 6.57 -10.56
N ASN A 160 -15.53 5.99 -11.73
CA ASN A 160 -16.19 6.74 -12.79
C ASN A 160 -17.70 6.91 -12.56
N ARG A 161 -18.37 5.97 -11.83
CA ARG A 161 -19.83 5.89 -11.84
C ARG A 161 -20.48 5.63 -10.48
N LEU A 162 -19.75 5.11 -9.51
CA LEU A 162 -20.33 4.57 -8.27
C LEU A 162 -19.84 5.26 -7.00
N LEU A 163 -19.05 6.33 -7.12
CA LEU A 163 -18.71 7.14 -5.94
C LEU A 163 -19.78 8.20 -5.68
N PRO A 164 -20.05 8.52 -4.40
CA PRO A 164 -20.92 9.62 -4.04
C PRO A 164 -20.48 10.96 -4.67
N PRO A 165 -21.41 11.86 -5.06
CA PRO A 165 -22.87 11.74 -4.95
C PRO A 165 -23.53 11.06 -6.17
N SER A 166 -22.78 10.74 -7.22
CA SER A 166 -23.32 10.33 -8.52
C SER A 166 -23.83 8.89 -8.55
N GLY A 167 -23.30 8.03 -7.68
CA GLY A 167 -23.66 6.62 -7.61
C GLY A 167 -23.28 6.01 -6.29
N ALA A 168 -23.47 4.71 -6.15
CA ALA A 168 -23.14 3.96 -4.95
C ALA A 168 -22.58 2.56 -5.26
N GLU A 169 -21.36 2.28 -4.80
CA GLU A 169 -20.92 0.91 -4.61
C GLU A 169 -21.17 0.51 -3.16
N LEU A 170 -21.87 -0.60 -2.98
CA LEU A 170 -22.03 -1.25 -1.69
C LEU A 170 -21.08 -2.44 -1.60
N ILE A 171 -20.26 -2.46 -0.57
CA ILE A 171 -19.35 -3.58 -0.29
C ILE A 171 -19.96 -4.45 0.79
N VAL A 172 -19.99 -5.75 0.55
CA VAL A 172 -20.38 -6.78 1.51
C VAL A 172 -19.17 -7.63 1.83
N ILE A 173 -18.79 -7.66 3.10
CA ILE A 173 -17.79 -8.59 3.62
C ILE A 173 -18.54 -9.72 4.36
N ASN A 174 -18.51 -10.92 3.78
CA ASN A 174 -19.03 -12.13 4.40
C ASN A 174 -17.89 -12.84 5.13
N SER A 175 -17.61 -12.40 6.36
CA SER A 175 -16.56 -12.99 7.20
C SER A 175 -17.07 -14.27 7.90
N LYS A 176 -16.14 -15.00 8.54
CA LYS A 176 -16.48 -16.23 9.28
C LYS A 176 -17.56 -16.01 10.34
N ASN A 177 -17.58 -14.85 10.95
CA ASN A 177 -18.42 -14.57 12.11
C ASN A 177 -19.58 -13.63 11.83
N ARG A 178 -19.43 -12.71 10.86
CA ARG A 178 -20.39 -11.64 10.62
C ARG A 178 -20.41 -11.19 9.16
N ILE A 179 -21.51 -10.54 8.78
CA ILE A 179 -21.63 -9.82 7.51
C ILE A 179 -21.54 -8.32 7.82
N HIS A 180 -20.63 -7.66 7.12
CA HIS A 180 -20.45 -6.21 7.19
C HIS A 180 -20.81 -5.60 5.86
N ILE A 181 -21.58 -4.51 5.87
CA ILE A 181 -21.99 -3.80 4.67
C ILE A 181 -21.60 -2.32 4.81
N ALA A 182 -21.01 -1.77 3.76
CA ALA A 182 -20.54 -0.40 3.74
C ALA A 182 -20.66 0.22 2.35
N GLN A 183 -20.68 1.55 2.27
CA GLN A 183 -20.63 2.27 1.00
C GLN A 183 -19.21 2.70 0.71
N THR A 184 -18.72 2.43 -0.51
CA THR A 184 -17.43 2.93 -1.00
C THR A 184 -17.51 4.43 -1.19
N PHE A 185 -16.60 5.16 -0.59
CA PHE A 185 -16.48 6.62 -0.77
C PHE A 185 -15.18 7.03 -1.46
N ARG A 186 -14.22 6.10 -1.58
CA ARG A 186 -12.93 6.35 -2.22
C ARG A 186 -12.37 5.09 -2.86
N CYS A 187 -11.83 5.25 -4.04
CA CYS A 187 -10.89 4.30 -4.64
C CYS A 187 -9.50 4.93 -4.73
N ILE A 188 -8.47 4.11 -4.57
CA ILE A 188 -7.11 4.55 -4.88
C ILE A 188 -6.96 4.60 -6.39
N ASP A 189 -6.51 5.73 -6.88
CA ASP A 189 -6.39 5.98 -8.31
C ASP A 189 -5.24 5.16 -8.92
N HIS A 190 -5.59 4.02 -9.51
CA HIS A 190 -4.65 3.19 -10.26
C HIS A 190 -4.07 3.90 -11.47
N LEU A 191 -4.85 4.79 -12.09
CA LEU A 191 -4.37 5.56 -13.25
C LEU A 191 -3.28 6.54 -12.82
N ASP A 192 -3.39 7.11 -11.62
CA ASP A 192 -2.38 8.00 -11.08
C ASP A 192 -1.03 7.29 -10.91
N PHE A 193 -1.00 6.11 -10.28
CA PHE A 193 0.23 5.33 -10.17
C PHE A 193 0.78 4.91 -11.55
N ARG A 194 -0.10 4.50 -12.44
CA ARG A 194 0.28 4.18 -13.83
C ARG A 194 0.85 5.39 -14.54
N ASN A 195 0.21 6.55 -14.44
CA ASN A 195 0.68 7.79 -15.07
C ASN A 195 2.04 8.22 -14.51
N LYS A 196 2.27 8.11 -13.22
CA LYS A 196 3.58 8.34 -12.61
C LYS A 196 4.66 7.42 -13.15
N ASP A 197 4.29 6.20 -13.50
CA ASP A 197 5.24 5.24 -14.08
C ASP A 197 5.52 5.52 -15.55
N PHE A 198 4.49 5.74 -16.37
CA PHE A 198 4.61 5.83 -17.82
C PHE A 198 4.92 7.24 -18.37
N LEU A 199 4.52 8.31 -17.66
CA LEU A 199 4.67 9.68 -18.17
C LEU A 199 5.95 10.38 -17.70
N ARG A 200 6.69 9.81 -16.73
CA ARG A 200 7.96 10.40 -16.30
C ARG A 200 9.00 10.33 -17.42
N PRO A 201 9.85 11.36 -17.55
CA PRO A 201 10.83 11.44 -18.65
C PRO A 201 11.81 10.27 -18.71
N HIS A 202 12.24 9.78 -17.53
CA HIS A 202 13.19 8.69 -17.43
C HIS A 202 12.60 7.54 -16.62
N GLN A 203 12.34 6.45 -17.33
CA GLN A 203 11.86 5.20 -16.75
C GLN A 203 12.67 4.05 -17.33
N ASN A 204 12.81 3.00 -16.53
CA ASN A 204 13.28 1.69 -16.99
C ASN A 204 12.28 0.66 -16.48
N SER A 205 11.23 0.39 -17.27
CA SER A 205 10.10 -0.47 -16.88
C SER A 205 10.49 -1.88 -16.47
N GLU A 206 11.66 -2.35 -16.89
CA GLU A 206 12.12 -3.69 -16.60
C GLU A 206 12.77 -3.83 -15.20
N VAL A 207 13.37 -2.74 -14.70
CA VAL A 207 14.17 -2.76 -13.45
C VAL A 207 13.61 -1.82 -12.39
N SER A 208 12.86 -0.80 -12.79
CA SER A 208 12.33 0.20 -11.86
C SER A 208 11.33 -0.39 -10.87
N MET A 209 11.37 0.15 -9.64
CA MET A 209 10.33 -0.12 -8.64
C MET A 209 8.98 0.45 -9.10
N PRO A 210 7.87 -0.30 -8.98
CA PRO A 210 6.54 0.26 -9.22
C PRO A 210 6.23 1.41 -8.24
N PRO A 211 5.66 2.55 -8.70
CA PRO A 211 5.35 3.69 -7.83
C PRO A 211 4.46 3.32 -6.64
N ARG A 212 3.50 2.41 -6.82
CA ARG A 212 2.67 1.90 -5.73
C ARG A 212 3.49 1.24 -4.62
N LEU A 213 4.45 0.39 -4.98
CA LEU A 213 5.34 -0.25 -4.01
C LEU A 213 6.21 0.80 -3.31
N ALA A 214 6.77 1.75 -4.06
CA ALA A 214 7.54 2.86 -3.48
C ALA A 214 6.71 3.65 -2.45
N ARG A 215 5.42 3.92 -2.74
CA ARG A 215 4.49 4.56 -1.81
C ARG A 215 4.34 3.77 -0.50
N ILE A 216 4.15 2.46 -0.61
CA ILE A 216 4.03 1.56 0.55
C ILE A 216 5.32 1.62 1.37
N LEU A 217 6.50 1.48 0.72
CA LEU A 217 7.79 1.53 1.43
C LEU A 217 8.01 2.84 2.17
N VAL A 218 7.65 3.99 1.56
CA VAL A 218 7.71 5.29 2.22
C VAL A 218 6.81 5.31 3.46
N ASN A 219 5.59 4.79 3.38
CA ASN A 219 4.67 4.73 4.51
C ASN A 219 5.16 3.77 5.61
N LEU A 220 5.77 2.63 5.27
CA LEU A 220 6.35 1.69 6.22
C LEU A 220 7.47 2.32 7.06
N SER A 221 8.17 3.32 6.54
CA SER A 221 9.18 4.04 7.32
C SER A 221 8.60 4.79 8.52
N GLY A 222 7.29 5.07 8.48
CA GLY A 222 6.62 5.87 9.51
C GLY A 222 7.08 7.32 9.55
N ILE A 223 7.60 7.83 8.43
CA ILE A 223 8.08 9.22 8.34
C ILE A 223 6.98 10.23 8.63
N THR A 224 7.33 11.31 9.33
CA THR A 224 6.49 12.47 9.61
C THR A 224 6.97 13.72 8.82
N LYS A 225 6.17 14.79 8.83
CA LYS A 225 6.49 16.00 8.02
C LYS A 225 7.73 16.77 8.47
N SER A 226 8.13 16.61 9.71
CA SER A 226 9.33 17.27 10.27
C SER A 226 10.61 16.49 10.06
N GLU A 227 10.51 15.24 9.62
CA GLU A 227 11.60 14.30 9.46
C GLU A 227 12.15 14.30 8.04
N VAL A 228 13.36 13.74 7.88
CA VAL A 228 14.07 13.61 6.62
C VAL A 228 14.17 12.15 6.22
N LEU A 229 13.75 11.83 4.99
CA LEU A 229 13.92 10.53 4.36
C LEU A 229 15.15 10.56 3.45
N LEU A 230 16.04 9.60 3.63
CA LEU A 230 17.18 9.34 2.76
C LEU A 230 16.93 8.11 1.91
N ASP A 231 17.15 8.23 0.60
CA ASP A 231 17.34 7.08 -0.31
C ASP A 231 18.79 7.06 -0.81
N PRO A 232 19.66 6.20 -0.25
CA PRO A 232 21.08 6.15 -0.62
C PRO A 232 21.38 5.34 -1.90
N PHE A 233 20.35 4.84 -2.60
CA PHE A 233 20.44 4.20 -3.92
C PHE A 233 19.29 4.71 -4.80
N CYS A 234 19.14 6.02 -4.91
CA CYS A 234 17.91 6.63 -5.42
C CYS A 234 17.62 6.36 -6.91
N GLY A 235 18.61 5.95 -7.70
CA GLY A 235 18.43 5.72 -9.12
C GLY A 235 17.74 6.88 -9.82
N ALA A 236 16.71 6.58 -10.63
CA ALA A 236 15.90 7.59 -11.30
C ALA A 236 14.83 8.26 -10.38
N GLY A 237 14.83 7.98 -9.07
CA GLY A 237 14.10 8.71 -8.05
C GLY A 237 12.68 8.23 -7.76
N THR A 238 12.30 6.98 -8.01
CA THR A 238 10.92 6.51 -7.79
C THR A 238 10.45 6.68 -6.33
N ILE A 239 11.27 6.27 -5.35
CA ILE A 239 10.98 6.45 -3.92
C ILE A 239 10.89 7.93 -3.58
N LEU A 240 11.80 8.75 -4.12
CA LEU A 240 11.82 10.19 -3.89
C LEU A 240 10.55 10.86 -4.41
N LEU A 241 10.05 10.48 -5.59
CA LEU A 241 8.81 11.03 -6.15
C LEU A 241 7.60 10.74 -5.26
N GLU A 242 7.48 9.53 -4.71
CA GLU A 242 6.38 9.17 -3.83
C GLU A 242 6.48 9.88 -2.46
N ALA A 243 7.69 10.09 -1.93
CA ALA A 243 7.89 10.89 -0.72
C ALA A 243 7.57 12.37 -0.94
N ILE A 244 7.93 12.94 -2.11
CA ILE A 244 7.54 14.31 -2.51
C ILE A 244 6.02 14.44 -2.63
N ASP A 245 5.33 13.46 -3.23
CA ASP A 245 3.88 13.45 -3.35
C ASP A 245 3.20 13.51 -1.98
N LEU A 246 3.77 12.82 -1.00
CA LEU A 246 3.35 12.85 0.41
C LEU A 246 3.84 14.10 1.19
N ARG A 247 4.61 15.00 0.55
CA ARG A 247 5.12 16.24 1.15
C ARG A 247 6.14 16.01 2.27
N TYR A 248 7.00 15.01 2.14
CA TYR A 248 8.12 14.77 3.05
C TYR A 248 9.41 15.42 2.54
N ASN A 249 10.32 15.73 3.48
CA ASN A 249 11.66 16.18 3.15
C ASN A 249 12.51 15.00 2.72
N ILE A 250 13.24 15.15 1.62
CA ILE A 250 13.98 14.04 1.02
C ILE A 250 15.44 14.39 0.73
N ILE A 251 16.27 13.36 0.81
CA ILE A 251 17.64 13.36 0.32
C ILE A 251 17.79 12.11 -0.55
N GLY A 252 18.41 12.27 -1.74
CA GLY A 252 18.71 11.18 -2.65
C GLY A 252 20.20 11.13 -2.99
N ILE A 253 20.77 9.93 -2.97
CA ILE A 253 22.17 9.69 -3.36
C ILE A 253 22.20 8.53 -4.34
N ASP A 254 23.02 8.64 -5.35
CA ASP A 254 23.40 7.54 -6.22
C ASP A 254 24.88 7.69 -6.63
N ILE A 255 25.55 6.57 -6.83
CA ILE A 255 26.96 6.59 -7.24
C ILE A 255 27.13 7.00 -8.71
N GLU A 256 26.09 6.79 -9.52
CA GLU A 256 26.08 7.05 -10.95
C GLU A 256 25.57 8.47 -11.26
N PRO A 257 26.39 9.37 -11.81
CA PRO A 257 25.98 10.75 -12.14
C PRO A 257 24.77 10.79 -13.10
N GLU A 258 24.68 9.81 -14.00
CA GLU A 258 23.56 9.68 -14.94
C GLU A 258 22.23 9.46 -14.22
N GLN A 259 22.20 8.64 -13.17
CA GLN A 259 21.01 8.40 -12.37
C GLN A 259 20.55 9.68 -11.64
N ILE A 260 21.49 10.43 -11.09
CA ILE A 260 21.20 11.72 -10.47
C ILE A 260 20.60 12.72 -11.47
N SER A 261 21.11 12.76 -12.69
CA SER A 261 20.54 13.58 -13.77
C SER A 261 19.10 13.18 -14.08
N LYS A 262 18.84 11.85 -14.19
CA LYS A 262 17.50 11.29 -14.41
C LYS A 262 16.55 11.61 -13.25
N ALA A 263 16.98 11.43 -12.01
CA ALA A 263 16.21 11.75 -10.81
C ALA A 263 15.79 13.23 -10.79
N ASN A 264 16.74 14.14 -11.02
CA ASN A 264 16.46 15.57 -11.09
C ASN A 264 15.47 15.94 -12.20
N SER A 265 15.59 15.31 -13.38
CA SER A 265 14.66 15.50 -14.49
C SER A 265 13.24 15.01 -14.12
N ASN A 266 13.14 13.83 -13.53
CA ASN A 266 11.87 13.25 -13.08
C ASN A 266 11.21 14.10 -12.00
N ILE A 267 11.97 14.64 -11.04
CA ILE A 267 11.44 15.52 -9.98
C ILE A 267 10.93 16.83 -10.56
N ARG A 268 11.66 17.47 -11.49
CA ARG A 268 11.17 18.68 -12.15
C ARG A 268 9.87 18.43 -12.91
N TRP A 269 9.81 17.31 -13.65
CA TRP A 269 8.57 16.90 -14.34
C TRP A 269 7.43 16.68 -13.32
N PHE A 270 7.68 15.94 -12.27
CA PHE A 270 6.70 15.60 -11.25
C PHE A 270 6.13 16.84 -10.55
N SER A 271 6.99 17.79 -10.21
CA SER A 271 6.59 19.06 -9.60
C SER A 271 5.62 19.84 -10.48
N LYS A 272 5.85 19.85 -11.80
CA LYS A 272 4.92 20.44 -12.79
C LYS A 272 3.63 19.65 -12.89
N TYR A 273 3.74 18.32 -13.00
CA TYR A 273 2.60 17.40 -13.10
C TYR A 273 1.64 17.53 -11.92
N ARG A 274 2.18 17.61 -10.70
CA ARG A 274 1.43 17.76 -9.44
C ARG A 274 1.13 19.21 -9.03
N LYS A 275 1.63 20.18 -9.77
CA LYS A 275 1.57 21.60 -9.40
C LYS A 275 2.13 21.83 -7.98
N ILE A 276 3.25 21.17 -7.69
CA ILE A 276 3.95 21.28 -6.41
C ILE A 276 4.99 22.39 -6.53
N THR A 277 4.89 23.41 -5.70
CA THR A 277 6.00 24.32 -5.47
C THR A 277 6.96 23.60 -4.51
N LEU A 278 8.15 23.23 -4.99
CA LEU A 278 9.21 22.75 -4.13
C LEU A 278 9.58 23.93 -3.21
N SER A 279 9.33 23.76 -1.91
CA SER A 279 9.59 24.80 -0.90
C SER A 279 11.09 25.11 -0.81
N LYS A 280 11.48 26.13 0.02
CA LYS A 280 12.88 26.54 0.25
C LYS A 280 13.85 25.41 0.65
N SER A 281 13.36 24.25 1.03
CA SER A 281 14.12 23.00 1.14
C SER A 281 13.96 22.20 -0.17
N GLU A 282 14.66 22.64 -1.22
CA GLU A 282 14.77 21.81 -2.43
C GLU A 282 15.29 20.40 -2.08
N PRO A 283 14.78 19.38 -2.77
CA PRO A 283 15.30 18.01 -2.62
C PRO A 283 16.82 18.01 -2.80
N LYS A 284 17.57 17.55 -1.81
CA LYS A 284 19.02 17.41 -1.92
C LYS A 284 19.34 16.10 -2.61
N ILE A 285 19.71 16.19 -3.91
CA ILE A 285 20.04 15.00 -4.70
C ILE A 285 21.42 15.20 -5.30
N PHE A 286 22.35 14.29 -4.99
CA PHE A 286 23.74 14.42 -5.41
C PHE A 286 24.44 13.07 -5.60
N VAL A 287 25.54 13.10 -6.35
CA VAL A 287 26.39 11.93 -6.57
C VAL A 287 27.15 11.58 -5.28
N GLY A 288 27.05 10.31 -4.84
CA GLY A 288 27.72 9.87 -3.63
C GLY A 288 27.73 8.35 -3.48
N ASP A 289 28.60 7.84 -2.62
CA ASP A 289 28.74 6.43 -2.33
C ASP A 289 27.98 6.07 -1.03
N SER A 290 26.95 5.26 -1.14
CA SER A 290 26.14 4.76 -0.03
C SER A 290 26.93 4.04 1.07
N ARG A 291 28.14 3.56 0.76
CA ARG A 291 29.04 2.90 1.70
C ARG A 291 29.80 3.89 2.58
N LYS A 292 29.67 5.19 2.32
CA LYS A 292 30.42 6.29 2.97
C LYS A 292 29.50 7.45 3.38
N LEU A 293 28.28 7.14 3.87
CA LEU A 293 27.30 8.18 4.22
C LEU A 293 27.81 9.12 5.32
N GLU A 294 28.68 8.62 6.21
CA GLU A 294 29.33 9.42 7.25
C GLU A 294 30.22 10.53 6.70
N SER A 295 30.64 10.49 5.42
CA SER A 295 31.33 11.61 4.78
C SER A 295 30.41 12.72 4.31
N TYR A 296 29.10 12.47 4.23
CA TYR A 296 28.09 13.44 3.79
C TYR A 296 27.19 13.91 4.93
N PHE A 297 27.00 13.08 5.95
CA PHE A 297 26.09 13.33 7.06
C PHE A 297 26.76 13.11 8.41
N LYS A 298 26.32 13.88 9.40
CA LYS A 298 26.71 13.65 10.79
C LYS A 298 26.09 12.33 11.28
N GLU A 299 26.72 11.75 12.27
CA GLU A 299 26.17 10.63 13.03
C GLU A 299 24.78 11.02 13.59
N ASP A 300 23.85 10.08 13.61
CA ASP A 300 22.50 10.27 14.15
C ASP A 300 21.72 11.49 13.58
N SER A 301 21.89 11.79 12.30
CA SER A 301 21.26 12.97 11.68
C SER A 301 20.09 12.66 10.74
N ILE A 302 19.94 11.42 10.29
CA ILE A 302 18.87 10.96 9.38
C ILE A 302 17.78 10.26 10.17
N ASP A 303 16.52 10.61 9.89
CA ASP A 303 15.36 10.06 10.61
C ASP A 303 14.89 8.73 10.04
N ARG A 304 14.82 8.63 8.70
CA ARG A 304 14.30 7.47 7.98
C ARG A 304 15.12 7.17 6.75
N ILE A 305 15.31 5.89 6.46
CA ILE A 305 15.97 5.42 5.23
C ILE A 305 15.01 4.48 4.52
N VAL A 306 14.78 4.72 3.23
CA VAL A 306 13.97 3.85 2.37
C VAL A 306 14.75 3.62 1.10
N THR A 307 15.05 2.36 0.78
CA THR A 307 15.94 2.09 -0.35
C THR A 307 15.77 0.71 -0.96
N GLU A 308 16.01 0.63 -2.25
CA GLU A 308 16.20 -0.59 -3.00
C GLU A 308 17.61 -0.55 -3.62
N PRO A 309 18.63 -1.11 -2.94
CA PRO A 309 19.96 -1.27 -3.54
C PRO A 309 19.83 -2.07 -4.84
N ILE A 310 20.87 -2.05 -5.68
CA ILE A 310 20.86 -2.68 -7.00
C ILE A 310 20.29 -4.10 -6.92
N LEU A 311 19.09 -4.27 -7.50
CA LEU A 311 18.58 -5.59 -7.79
C LEU A 311 19.50 -6.27 -8.79
N LEU A 312 19.62 -7.58 -8.66
CA LEU A 312 20.42 -8.39 -9.57
C LEU A 312 20.04 -8.12 -11.04
N PRO A 313 20.97 -8.28 -11.98
CA PRO A 313 20.68 -8.08 -13.40
C PRO A 313 19.49 -8.95 -13.83
N LEU A 314 18.69 -8.44 -14.76
CA LEU A 314 17.54 -9.16 -15.33
C LEU A 314 17.95 -10.57 -15.76
N LEU A 315 17.39 -11.54 -15.07
CA LEU A 315 17.69 -12.95 -15.34
C LEU A 315 16.91 -13.40 -16.58
N LYS A 316 17.57 -13.57 -17.71
CA LYS A 316 16.95 -14.13 -18.92
C LYS A 316 16.49 -15.57 -18.73
N LYS A 317 17.17 -16.33 -17.85
CA LYS A 317 16.85 -17.73 -17.48
C LYS A 317 17.01 -17.89 -15.97
N LEU A 318 16.31 -18.85 -15.38
CA LEU A 318 16.54 -19.21 -13.99
C LEU A 318 17.97 -19.73 -13.83
N PRO A 319 18.75 -19.26 -12.83
CA PRO A 319 20.11 -19.73 -12.59
C PRO A 319 20.11 -21.08 -11.85
N SER A 320 21.22 -21.80 -11.93
CA SER A 320 21.51 -22.88 -10.98
C SER A 320 21.76 -22.31 -9.58
N ASN A 321 21.67 -23.15 -8.54
CA ASN A 321 21.97 -22.77 -7.16
C ASN A 321 23.38 -22.18 -7.01
N GLU A 322 24.35 -22.74 -7.69
CA GLU A 322 25.72 -22.25 -7.67
C GLU A 322 25.84 -20.85 -8.25
N ASN A 323 25.19 -20.59 -9.40
CA ASN A 323 25.20 -19.29 -10.04
C ASN A 323 24.43 -18.25 -9.22
N ALA A 324 23.27 -18.61 -8.65
CA ALA A 324 22.52 -17.76 -7.75
C ALA A 324 23.35 -17.38 -6.51
N SER A 325 24.03 -18.34 -5.90
CA SER A 325 24.94 -18.09 -4.78
C SER A 325 26.10 -17.15 -5.14
N LYS A 326 26.72 -17.34 -6.30
CA LYS A 326 27.78 -16.43 -6.77
C LYS A 326 27.27 -15.00 -6.97
N MET A 327 26.07 -14.85 -7.55
CA MET A 327 25.44 -13.54 -7.78
C MET A 327 25.17 -12.83 -6.46
N LEU A 328 24.55 -13.51 -5.49
CA LEU A 328 24.28 -12.97 -4.16
C LEU A 328 25.57 -12.59 -3.43
N LYS A 329 26.58 -13.45 -3.43
CA LYS A 329 27.89 -13.18 -2.80
C LYS A 329 28.58 -11.96 -3.39
N LYS A 330 28.53 -11.78 -4.72
CA LYS A 330 29.14 -10.63 -5.40
C LYS A 330 28.55 -9.29 -4.93
N SER A 331 27.25 -9.25 -4.65
CA SER A 331 26.56 -8.03 -4.22
C SER A 331 26.58 -7.85 -2.69
N ALA A 332 26.84 -8.92 -1.94
CA ALA A 332 26.73 -8.93 -0.47
C ALA A 332 27.61 -7.89 0.23
N SER A 333 28.86 -7.70 -0.22
CA SER A 333 29.75 -6.70 0.39
C SER A 333 29.17 -5.28 0.27
N THR A 334 28.69 -4.91 -0.92
CA THR A 334 28.07 -3.59 -1.14
C THR A 334 26.84 -3.38 -0.22
N TYR A 335 26.00 -4.40 -0.09
CA TYR A 335 24.83 -4.33 0.81
C TYR A 335 25.24 -4.15 2.27
N PHE A 336 26.20 -4.94 2.75
CA PHE A 336 26.61 -4.88 4.17
C PHE A 336 27.38 -3.60 4.50
N ASP A 337 28.23 -3.12 3.60
CA ASP A 337 28.99 -1.87 3.80
C ASP A 337 28.04 -0.66 3.78
N ALA A 338 27.08 -0.65 2.85
CA ALA A 338 26.05 0.38 2.82
C ALA A 338 25.17 0.32 4.07
N LEU A 339 24.70 -0.86 4.51
CA LEU A 339 23.90 -0.99 5.72
C LEU A 339 24.65 -0.50 6.96
N ARG A 340 25.93 -0.82 7.08
CA ARG A 340 26.79 -0.33 8.16
C ARG A 340 26.88 1.22 8.15
N SER A 341 27.05 1.80 6.98
CA SER A 341 27.09 3.27 6.80
C SER A 341 25.74 3.90 7.11
N MET A 342 24.63 3.29 6.68
CA MET A 342 23.25 3.72 7.00
C MET A 342 23.02 3.79 8.51
N VAL A 343 23.43 2.75 9.25
CA VAL A 343 23.25 2.69 10.71
C VAL A 343 24.00 3.80 11.42
N LYS A 344 25.20 4.20 10.96
CA LYS A 344 25.95 5.30 11.58
C LYS A 344 25.21 6.64 11.50
N VAL A 345 24.60 6.94 10.36
CA VAL A 345 23.92 8.23 10.15
C VAL A 345 22.47 8.23 10.61
N LEU A 346 21.87 7.07 10.82
CA LEU A 346 20.48 6.91 11.26
C LEU A 346 20.35 7.23 12.74
N LYS A 347 19.37 8.03 13.11
CA LYS A 347 19.05 8.36 14.52
C LYS A 347 18.64 7.10 15.31
N PRO A 348 18.84 7.07 16.64
CA PRO A 348 18.21 6.07 17.51
C PRO A 348 16.70 6.04 17.27
N LYS A 349 16.10 4.84 17.25
CA LYS A 349 14.67 4.62 16.87
C LYS A 349 14.32 5.04 15.43
N GLY A 350 15.30 5.43 14.63
CA GLY A 350 15.15 5.61 13.20
C GLY A 350 14.87 4.26 12.50
N ARG A 351 14.24 4.30 11.32
CA ARG A 351 13.91 3.08 10.58
C ARG A 351 14.59 3.03 9.23
N ILE A 352 14.98 1.80 8.86
CA ILE A 352 15.45 1.45 7.52
C ILE A 352 14.42 0.51 6.88
N ILE A 353 13.86 0.91 5.76
CA ILE A 353 13.08 0.05 4.89
C ILE A 353 13.98 -0.36 3.75
N MET A 354 14.38 -1.61 3.74
CA MET A 354 15.32 -2.11 2.75
C MET A 354 14.71 -3.23 1.93
N VAL A 355 14.85 -3.11 0.62
CA VAL A 355 14.50 -4.15 -0.33
C VAL A 355 15.75 -4.92 -0.70
N ALA A 356 15.70 -6.24 -0.58
CA ALA A 356 16.77 -7.13 -0.98
C ALA A 356 16.26 -8.15 -2.01
N PRO A 357 17.09 -8.60 -2.96
CA PRO A 357 16.66 -9.57 -3.95
C PRO A 357 16.55 -10.98 -3.37
N GLU A 358 15.59 -11.74 -3.89
CA GLU A 358 15.49 -13.18 -3.74
C GLU A 358 15.47 -13.82 -5.12
N ILE A 359 16.26 -14.85 -5.32
CA ILE A 359 16.45 -15.52 -6.61
C ILE A 359 15.75 -16.88 -6.57
N LYS A 360 14.81 -17.08 -7.50
CA LYS A 360 14.28 -18.43 -7.78
C LYS A 360 15.27 -19.16 -8.69
N THR A 361 15.65 -20.37 -8.32
CA THR A 361 16.60 -21.20 -9.06
C THR A 361 15.90 -22.24 -9.94
N LEU A 362 16.64 -22.93 -10.81
CA LEU A 362 16.11 -23.92 -11.75
C LEU A 362 15.35 -25.07 -11.06
N ASP A 363 15.80 -25.48 -9.88
CA ASP A 363 15.19 -26.53 -9.06
C ASP A 363 14.09 -26.01 -8.10
N GLY A 364 13.70 -24.74 -8.28
CA GLY A 364 12.59 -24.13 -7.53
C GLY A 364 12.96 -23.59 -6.16
N GLN A 365 14.23 -23.68 -5.73
CA GLN A 365 14.68 -23.09 -4.47
C GLN A 365 14.65 -21.56 -4.53
N LEU A 366 14.34 -20.94 -3.37
CA LEU A 366 14.45 -19.51 -3.17
C LEU A 366 15.72 -19.19 -2.39
N MET A 367 16.62 -18.44 -3.02
CA MET A 367 17.88 -18.02 -2.43
C MET A 367 17.91 -16.53 -2.17
N ARG A 368 18.24 -16.14 -0.95
CA ARG A 368 18.26 -14.74 -0.49
C ARG A 368 19.55 -14.36 0.21
N PHE A 369 19.73 -13.07 0.44
CA PHE A 369 20.82 -12.55 1.26
C PHE A 369 20.68 -13.00 2.70
N PRO A 370 21.76 -13.38 3.38
CA PRO A 370 21.75 -13.72 4.80
C PRO A 370 21.75 -12.44 5.67
N LEU A 371 20.75 -11.57 5.49
CA LEU A 371 20.63 -10.31 6.23
C LEU A 371 20.38 -10.53 7.71
N GLU A 372 19.59 -11.54 8.05
CA GLU A 372 19.15 -11.84 9.42
C GLU A 372 20.34 -11.99 10.38
N SER A 373 21.41 -12.63 9.92
CA SER A 373 22.63 -12.82 10.72
C SER A 373 23.40 -11.51 10.98
N ARG A 374 23.15 -10.46 10.23
CA ARG A 374 23.85 -9.16 10.31
C ARG A 374 23.05 -8.07 11.01
N ILE A 375 21.72 -8.14 10.96
CA ILE A 375 20.82 -7.12 11.53
C ILE A 375 21.19 -6.85 12.99
N THR A 376 21.22 -7.88 13.83
CA THR A 376 21.53 -7.75 15.28
C THR A 376 22.95 -7.25 15.52
N GLN A 377 23.94 -7.73 14.74
CA GLN A 377 25.34 -7.31 14.87
C GLN A 377 25.53 -5.80 14.59
N LEU A 378 24.65 -5.21 13.77
CA LEU A 378 24.68 -3.80 13.42
C LEU A 378 23.83 -2.92 14.36
N GLY A 379 23.28 -3.49 15.44
CA GLY A 379 22.41 -2.74 16.35
C GLY A 379 21.01 -2.45 15.79
N LEU A 380 20.58 -3.26 14.84
CA LEU A 380 19.23 -3.20 14.28
C LEU A 380 18.37 -4.33 14.82
N LYS A 381 17.06 -4.11 14.80
CA LYS A 381 16.05 -5.13 15.06
C LYS A 381 14.91 -5.03 14.04
N GLU A 382 14.20 -6.12 13.82
CA GLU A 382 12.95 -6.09 13.04
C GLU A 382 11.90 -5.24 13.76
N TYR A 383 11.31 -4.28 13.07
CA TYR A 383 10.24 -3.46 13.63
C TYR A 383 8.89 -4.17 13.48
N LYS A 384 8.22 -4.40 14.59
CA LYS A 384 6.88 -5.01 14.65
C LYS A 384 5.94 -4.11 15.44
N PRO A 385 4.92 -3.51 14.77
CA PRO A 385 3.89 -2.73 15.48
C PRO A 385 3.12 -3.62 16.47
N ASN A 386 2.57 -3.03 17.53
CA ASN A 386 1.83 -3.78 18.56
C ASN A 386 0.69 -4.63 18.01
N LEU A 387 -0.05 -4.12 17.02
CA LEU A 387 -1.17 -4.84 16.38
C LEU A 387 -0.74 -5.84 15.29
N ALA A 388 0.57 -5.96 15.05
CA ALA A 388 1.14 -6.83 14.02
C ALA A 388 2.39 -7.59 14.49
N GLN A 389 2.40 -8.04 15.75
CA GLN A 389 3.54 -8.76 16.36
C GLN A 389 3.88 -10.08 15.66
N ASN A 390 2.89 -10.72 15.02
CA ASN A 390 3.07 -12.00 14.33
C ASN A 390 3.65 -11.88 12.92
N ILE A 391 3.95 -10.65 12.46
CA ILE A 391 4.57 -10.45 11.14
C ILE A 391 5.94 -11.09 11.12
N GLN A 392 6.20 -11.85 10.07
CA GLN A 392 7.49 -12.44 9.77
C GLN A 392 8.19 -11.66 8.65
N TYR A 393 9.46 -11.37 8.82
CA TYR A 393 10.30 -10.78 7.79
C TYR A 393 11.25 -11.82 7.17
N PRO A 394 11.63 -11.64 5.91
CA PRO A 394 11.19 -10.58 5.01
C PRO A 394 9.76 -10.78 4.50
N ILE A 395 9.09 -9.68 4.16
CA ILE A 395 7.84 -9.74 3.40
C ILE A 395 8.19 -9.86 1.93
N ILE A 396 7.75 -10.94 1.30
CA ILE A 396 8.08 -11.24 -0.09
C ILE A 396 7.05 -10.58 -1.02
N VAL A 397 7.55 -9.81 -1.99
CA VAL A 397 6.70 -9.17 -3.01
C VAL A 397 7.22 -9.53 -4.41
N GLY A 398 6.31 -9.99 -5.24
CA GLY A 398 6.58 -10.32 -6.64
C GLY A 398 5.59 -11.33 -7.17
N THR A 399 5.59 -11.52 -8.47
CA THR A 399 4.80 -12.56 -9.13
C THR A 399 5.73 -13.72 -9.52
N GLU A 400 5.20 -14.92 -9.58
CA GLU A 400 5.97 -16.12 -10.01
C GLU A 400 6.60 -15.98 -11.40
N ILE A 401 6.09 -15.06 -12.22
CA ILE A 401 6.62 -14.74 -13.55
C ILE A 401 7.96 -13.99 -13.43
N LYS A 402 8.21 -13.26 -12.33
CA LYS A 402 9.48 -12.58 -12.09
C LYS A 402 10.49 -13.54 -11.48
N ARG A 403 11.67 -13.62 -12.10
CA ARG A 403 12.76 -14.52 -11.69
C ARG A 403 13.56 -14.00 -10.48
N ALA A 404 13.34 -12.75 -10.11
CA ALA A 404 13.86 -12.13 -8.89
C ALA A 404 12.69 -11.51 -8.12
N LEU A 405 12.54 -11.92 -6.88
CA LEU A 405 11.54 -11.41 -5.95
C LEU A 405 12.18 -10.32 -5.08
N ARG A 406 11.33 -9.52 -4.44
CA ARG A 406 11.72 -8.46 -3.51
C ARG A 406 11.43 -8.88 -2.09
N ASN A 407 12.45 -8.96 -1.27
CA ASN A 407 12.34 -9.16 0.17
C ASN A 407 12.36 -7.82 0.87
N ILE A 408 11.27 -7.47 1.53
CA ILE A 408 11.12 -6.20 2.24
C ILE A 408 11.41 -6.43 3.73
N TYR A 409 12.36 -5.67 4.24
CA TYR A 409 12.71 -5.62 5.66
C TYR A 409 12.33 -4.25 6.23
N VAL A 410 11.70 -4.26 7.40
CA VAL A 410 11.43 -3.07 8.20
C VAL A 410 12.28 -3.15 9.46
N LEU A 411 13.35 -2.38 9.51
CA LEU A 411 14.37 -2.44 10.55
C LEU A 411 14.35 -1.15 11.38
N GLU A 412 14.57 -1.27 12.68
CA GLU A 412 14.68 -0.13 13.60
C GLU A 412 16.05 -0.17 14.29
N LYS A 413 16.70 1.00 14.40
CA LYS A 413 17.94 1.16 15.20
C LYS A 413 17.57 1.13 16.69
N ASN A 414 18.34 0.37 17.46
CA ASN A 414 18.14 0.21 18.90
C ASN A 414 18.24 1.53 19.68
#